data_21880c2b5985a4e6fc29a6a121aa6548
#
_entry.id   21880c2b5985a4e6fc29a6a121aa6548
#
_cell.length_a   1.000
_cell.length_b   1.000
_cell.length_c   1.000
_cell.angle_alpha   90.00
_cell.angle_beta   90.00
_cell.angle_gamma   90.00
#
_symmetry.space_group_name_H-M   'P 1'
#
loop_
_entity.id
_entity.type
_entity.pdbx_description
1 polymer ?
#
loop_
_entity_poly.entity_id
_entity_poly.type
_entity_poly.pdbx_seq_one_letter_code
_entity_poly.pdbx_strand_id
1 'polypeptide(L)'
;MKNKRRLSTVLVSLVLIFIVVAGGTVAYIFTHTGTVTNTFTVPKSEIVIEEDFNNKLKENVKVKNNSDYDVYIRASIIVNWVDNNGNISAEAPVLGNDYSMTTDLNNGWSKGNDGYYYFNKSVTKDGLTSVLIKECKALVKKEGYHLQVSILAESVQSNPADAVKDAWGITPDANGNIVK
;
A
#
# COMPACT_ATOMS: atom_id res chain seq x y z
N MET A 1 78.09 -19.60 -13.50
CA MET A 1 77.31 -18.40 -13.14
C MET A 1 76.34 -17.90 -14.24
N LYS A 2 76.65 -18.09 -15.54
CA LYS A 2 75.81 -17.60 -16.66
C LYS A 2 74.43 -18.20 -16.76
N ASN A 3 74.24 -19.47 -16.39
CA ASN A 3 72.94 -20.14 -16.48
C ASN A 3 71.94 -19.69 -15.36
N LYS A 4 72.36 -19.33 -14.15
CA LYS A 4 71.54 -18.82 -13.11
C LYS A 4 70.93 -17.45 -13.45
N ARG A 5 71.70 -16.58 -14.11
CA ARG A 5 71.21 -15.27 -14.56
C ARG A 5 70.15 -15.40 -15.65
N ARG A 6 70.34 -16.32 -16.61
CA ARG A 6 69.35 -16.59 -17.67
C ARG A 6 68.03 -17.16 -17.11
N LEU A 7 68.15 -18.08 -16.15
CA LEU A 7 66.98 -18.65 -15.50
C LEU A 7 66.16 -17.60 -14.72
N SER A 8 66.87 -16.71 -14.01
CA SER A 8 66.26 -15.59 -13.30
C SER A 8 65.55 -14.61 -14.25
N THR A 9 66.16 -14.28 -15.41
CA THR A 9 65.56 -13.40 -16.40
C THR A 9 64.30 -14.01 -17.02
N VAL A 10 64.33 -15.31 -17.35
CA VAL A 10 63.18 -16.04 -17.87
C VAL A 10 62.03 -16.08 -16.85
N LEU A 11 62.36 -16.33 -15.57
CA LEU A 11 61.36 -16.36 -14.50
C LEU A 11 60.70 -15.01 -14.29
N VAL A 12 61.48 -13.92 -14.30
CA VAL A 12 60.94 -12.55 -14.18
C VAL A 12 60.08 -12.20 -15.38
N SER A 13 60.45 -12.57 -16.59
CA SER A 13 59.63 -12.33 -17.81
C SER A 13 58.30 -13.10 -17.73
N LEU A 14 58.32 -14.34 -17.23
CA LEU A 14 57.11 -15.15 -17.09
C LEU A 14 56.14 -14.55 -16.07
N VAL A 15 56.65 -14.05 -14.94
CA VAL A 15 55.84 -13.38 -13.92
C VAL A 15 55.24 -12.07 -14.46
N LEU A 16 56.00 -11.29 -15.21
CA LEU A 16 55.50 -10.05 -15.85
C LEU A 16 54.39 -10.34 -16.86
N ILE A 17 54.53 -11.36 -17.68
CA ILE A 17 53.48 -11.78 -18.62
C ILE A 17 52.25 -12.20 -17.88
N PHE A 18 52.37 -12.94 -16.78
CA PHE A 18 51.25 -13.40 -15.98
C PHE A 18 50.48 -12.22 -15.35
N ILE A 19 51.19 -11.19 -14.85
CA ILE A 19 50.59 -9.97 -14.28
C ILE A 19 49.83 -9.21 -15.37
N VAL A 20 50.36 -9.09 -16.57
CA VAL A 20 49.70 -8.37 -17.68
C VAL A 20 48.43 -9.12 -18.12
N VAL A 21 48.51 -10.45 -18.25
CA VAL A 21 47.35 -11.27 -18.65
C VAL A 21 46.28 -11.25 -17.58
N ALA A 22 46.66 -11.47 -16.31
CA ALA A 22 45.69 -11.46 -15.20
C ALA A 22 45.07 -10.06 -14.99
N GLY A 23 45.91 -9.00 -15.02
CA GLY A 23 45.45 -7.62 -14.89
C GLY A 23 44.57 -7.18 -16.04
N GLY A 24 44.88 -7.58 -17.27
CA GLY A 24 44.08 -7.32 -18.46
C GLY A 24 42.71 -8.00 -18.40
N THR A 25 42.63 -9.24 -17.89
CA THR A 25 41.39 -9.99 -17.75
C THR A 25 40.46 -9.34 -16.69
N VAL A 26 41.03 -8.93 -15.55
CA VAL A 26 40.29 -8.23 -14.51
C VAL A 26 39.75 -6.88 -15.01
N ALA A 27 40.60 -6.08 -15.67
CA ALA A 27 40.20 -4.80 -16.25
C ALA A 27 39.13 -4.98 -17.34
N TYR A 28 39.20 -6.02 -18.15
CA TYR A 28 38.17 -6.33 -19.15
C TYR A 28 36.82 -6.67 -18.49
N ILE A 29 36.84 -7.46 -17.42
CA ILE A 29 35.61 -7.77 -16.68
C ILE A 29 35.00 -6.51 -16.09
N PHE A 30 35.79 -5.63 -15.47
CA PHE A 30 35.25 -4.38 -14.87
C PHE A 30 34.76 -3.36 -15.91
N THR A 31 35.36 -3.32 -17.11
CA THR A 31 34.91 -2.40 -18.16
C THR A 31 33.73 -2.91 -18.98
N HIS A 32 33.49 -4.23 -19.02
CA HIS A 32 32.41 -4.84 -19.80
C HIS A 32 31.26 -5.37 -18.97
N THR A 33 31.38 -5.42 -17.64
CA THR A 33 30.20 -5.51 -16.77
C THR A 33 29.51 -4.16 -16.81
N GLY A 34 28.65 -3.97 -17.81
CA GLY A 34 27.72 -2.82 -17.81
C GLY A 34 27.01 -2.74 -16.49
N THR A 35 26.90 -1.55 -15.94
CA THR A 35 26.06 -1.30 -14.77
C THR A 35 24.66 -1.78 -15.12
N VAL A 36 24.24 -2.94 -14.61
CA VAL A 36 22.84 -3.35 -14.69
C VAL A 36 22.08 -2.42 -13.76
N THR A 37 21.61 -1.32 -14.33
CA THR A 37 20.70 -0.43 -13.61
C THR A 37 19.35 -1.14 -13.59
N ASN A 38 19.10 -1.89 -12.53
CA ASN A 38 17.74 -2.33 -12.23
C ASN A 38 16.94 -1.08 -11.86
N THR A 39 16.24 -0.53 -12.82
CA THR A 39 15.26 0.52 -12.57
C THR A 39 14.05 -0.17 -11.94
N PHE A 40 14.02 -0.23 -10.62
CA PHE A 40 12.80 -0.59 -9.91
C PHE A 40 11.82 0.57 -10.07
N THR A 41 10.88 0.45 -10.98
CA THR A 41 9.69 1.28 -10.98
C THR A 41 8.82 0.75 -9.85
N VAL A 42 8.74 1.47 -8.74
CA VAL A 42 7.80 1.13 -7.67
C VAL A 42 6.39 1.30 -8.26
N PRO A 43 5.59 0.23 -8.34
CA PRO A 43 4.23 0.34 -8.86
C PRO A 43 3.45 1.34 -8.00
N LYS A 44 2.69 2.22 -8.64
CA LYS A 44 1.88 3.22 -7.95
C LYS A 44 0.79 2.51 -7.17
N SER A 45 0.79 2.67 -5.84
CA SER A 45 -0.33 2.27 -4.98
C SER A 45 -1.20 3.50 -4.74
N GLU A 46 -2.43 3.46 -5.20
CA GLU A 46 -3.38 4.55 -5.03
C GLU A 46 -4.79 4.00 -4.89
N ILE A 47 -5.51 4.48 -3.88
CA ILE A 47 -6.94 4.23 -3.71
C ILE A 47 -7.67 5.56 -3.59
N VAL A 48 -8.90 5.61 -4.09
CA VAL A 48 -9.75 6.80 -4.07
C VAL A 48 -11.09 6.45 -3.46
N ILE A 49 -11.61 7.34 -2.61
CA ILE A 49 -12.97 7.24 -2.07
C ILE A 49 -13.91 7.85 -3.11
N GLU A 50 -14.88 7.06 -3.56
CA GLU A 50 -16.00 7.54 -4.37
C GLU A 50 -17.25 7.59 -3.49
N GLU A 51 -17.93 8.72 -3.46
CA GLU A 51 -19.10 8.96 -2.62
C GLU A 51 -20.04 10.00 -3.23
N ASP A 52 -21.31 9.87 -2.92
CA ASP A 52 -22.30 10.91 -3.18
C ASP A 52 -22.45 11.77 -1.92
N PHE A 53 -22.24 13.08 -2.06
CA PHE A 53 -22.37 14.01 -0.94
C PHE A 53 -23.34 15.14 -1.28
N ASN A 54 -24.42 15.25 -0.50
CA ASN A 54 -25.41 16.31 -0.58
C ASN A 54 -25.56 17.00 0.77
N ASN A 55 -24.74 18.00 1.04
CA ASN A 55 -24.72 18.94 2.19
C ASN A 55 -25.07 18.41 3.60
N LYS A 56 -25.76 17.29 3.75
CA LYS A 56 -26.19 16.67 5.03
C LYS A 56 -26.19 15.15 4.99
N LEU A 57 -25.99 14.57 3.83
CA LEU A 57 -26.15 13.15 3.57
C LEU A 57 -24.92 12.66 2.81
N LYS A 58 -24.23 11.68 3.36
CA LYS A 58 -23.16 10.95 2.69
C LYS A 58 -23.70 9.58 2.31
N GLU A 59 -23.67 9.26 1.02
CA GLU A 59 -24.26 8.04 0.47
C GLU A 59 -23.28 7.30 -0.43
N ASN A 60 -23.55 6.02 -0.63
CA ASN A 60 -22.89 5.17 -1.63
C ASN A 60 -21.36 5.16 -1.57
N VAL A 61 -20.80 5.23 -0.37
CA VAL A 61 -19.33 5.26 -0.19
C VAL A 61 -18.71 3.95 -0.63
N LYS A 62 -17.79 4.03 -1.58
CA LYS A 62 -17.00 2.94 -2.14
C LYS A 62 -15.54 3.33 -2.17
N VAL A 63 -14.66 2.33 -2.34
CA VAL A 63 -13.24 2.56 -2.55
C VAL A 63 -12.84 2.02 -3.91
N LYS A 64 -12.19 2.86 -4.70
CA LYS A 64 -11.66 2.50 -6.01
C LYS A 64 -10.17 2.20 -5.92
N ASN A 65 -9.74 1.15 -6.58
CA ASN A 65 -8.33 0.83 -6.75
C ASN A 65 -7.80 1.52 -8.02
N ASN A 66 -7.04 2.60 -7.85
CA ASN A 66 -6.31 3.26 -8.93
C ASN A 66 -4.83 2.80 -9.02
N SER A 67 -4.48 1.75 -8.28
CA SER A 67 -3.13 1.18 -8.32
C SER A 67 -2.91 0.41 -9.63
N ASP A 68 -1.65 0.16 -9.96
CA ASP A 68 -1.29 -0.61 -11.16
C ASP A 68 -1.45 -2.14 -10.98
N TYR A 69 -1.91 -2.59 -9.81
CA TYR A 69 -2.04 -4.00 -9.43
C TYR A 69 -3.25 -4.22 -8.53
N ASP A 70 -3.62 -5.48 -8.35
CA ASP A 70 -4.73 -5.88 -7.48
C ASP A 70 -4.36 -5.67 -6.01
N VAL A 71 -5.30 -5.15 -5.22
CA VAL A 71 -5.09 -4.83 -3.80
C VAL A 71 -6.19 -5.37 -2.91
N TYR A 72 -5.85 -5.70 -1.66
CA TYR A 72 -6.83 -5.76 -0.58
C TYR A 72 -7.03 -4.38 0.01
N ILE A 73 -8.24 -4.11 0.47
CA ILE A 73 -8.64 -2.80 1.00
C ILE A 73 -9.25 -2.97 2.39
N ARG A 74 -8.81 -2.11 3.32
CA ARG A 74 -9.50 -1.88 4.59
C ARG A 74 -9.79 -0.40 4.76
N ALA A 75 -10.80 -0.07 5.54
CA ALA A 75 -11.20 1.31 5.80
C ALA A 75 -11.56 1.52 7.27
N SER A 76 -11.30 2.72 7.77
CA SER A 76 -11.80 3.20 9.06
C SER A 76 -12.76 4.35 8.82
N ILE A 77 -13.85 4.40 9.60
CA ILE A 77 -14.85 5.45 9.52
C ILE A 77 -14.71 6.31 10.77
N ILE A 78 -14.43 7.59 10.58
CA ILE A 78 -14.28 8.58 11.64
C ILE A 78 -15.39 9.61 11.52
N VAL A 79 -16.14 9.84 12.60
CA VAL A 79 -17.21 10.82 12.63
C VAL A 79 -16.91 11.83 13.72
N ASN A 80 -16.88 13.12 13.36
CA ASN A 80 -16.56 14.21 14.27
C ASN A 80 -17.53 15.39 14.10
N TRP A 81 -17.68 16.18 15.16
CA TRP A 81 -18.18 17.54 15.08
C TRP A 81 -17.02 18.47 14.73
N VAL A 82 -17.19 19.27 13.67
CA VAL A 82 -16.15 20.20 13.19
C VAL A 82 -16.74 21.59 13.07
N ASP A 83 -16.03 22.61 13.59
CA ASP A 83 -16.43 24.01 13.45
C ASP A 83 -16.12 24.58 12.05
N ASN A 84 -16.52 25.84 11.80
CA ASN A 84 -16.28 26.50 10.51
C ASN A 84 -14.79 26.78 10.22
N ASN A 85 -13.91 26.65 11.21
CA ASN A 85 -12.47 26.81 11.06
C ASN A 85 -11.75 25.46 10.87
N GLY A 86 -12.49 24.34 10.87
CA GLY A 86 -11.94 23.00 10.73
C GLY A 86 -11.47 22.37 12.05
N ASN A 87 -11.76 22.98 13.22
CA ASN A 87 -11.38 22.40 14.50
C ASN A 87 -12.38 21.34 14.94
N ILE A 88 -11.85 20.20 15.41
CA ILE A 88 -12.65 19.10 15.93
C ILE A 88 -13.12 19.44 17.35
N SER A 89 -14.39 19.22 17.63
CA SER A 89 -14.97 19.33 18.98
C SER A 89 -14.37 18.27 19.92
N ALA A 90 -14.16 18.64 21.18
CA ALA A 90 -13.76 17.69 22.22
C ALA A 90 -14.84 16.65 22.51
N GLU A 91 -16.10 16.93 22.19
CA GLU A 91 -17.23 16.03 22.34
C GLU A 91 -17.47 15.28 21.03
N ALA A 92 -17.37 13.96 21.08
CA ALA A 92 -17.61 13.11 19.92
C ALA A 92 -19.11 12.94 19.66
N PRO A 93 -19.54 12.88 18.38
CA PRO A 93 -20.93 12.60 18.06
C PRO A 93 -21.30 11.14 18.41
N VAL A 94 -22.53 10.94 18.88
CA VAL A 94 -23.06 9.65 19.32
C VAL A 94 -23.97 9.05 18.26
N LEU A 95 -23.62 7.83 17.79
CA LEU A 95 -24.46 7.08 16.86
C LEU A 95 -25.83 6.79 17.48
N GLY A 96 -26.88 7.04 16.71
CA GLY A 96 -28.29 6.88 17.16
C GLY A 96 -28.88 8.13 17.84
N ASN A 97 -28.05 9.01 18.40
CA ASN A 97 -28.47 10.26 18.99
C ASN A 97 -28.17 11.46 18.09
N ASP A 98 -26.91 11.63 17.71
CA ASP A 98 -26.44 12.79 16.94
C ASP A 98 -26.47 12.53 15.44
N TYR A 99 -26.27 11.28 15.05
CA TYR A 99 -26.31 10.86 13.66
C TYR A 99 -26.78 9.41 13.50
N SER A 100 -27.29 9.09 12.33
CA SER A 100 -27.54 7.72 11.89
C SER A 100 -26.53 7.31 10.82
N MET A 101 -26.12 6.04 10.83
CA MET A 101 -25.25 5.47 9.81
C MET A 101 -25.64 4.04 9.52
N THR A 102 -25.79 3.72 8.24
CA THR A 102 -26.07 2.37 7.75
C THR A 102 -24.90 1.90 6.91
N THR A 103 -24.19 0.87 7.38
CA THR A 103 -23.13 0.19 6.64
C THR A 103 -23.67 -1.04 5.91
N ASP A 104 -23.06 -1.42 4.77
CA ASP A 104 -23.43 -2.62 4.01
C ASP A 104 -22.43 -3.76 4.24
N LEU A 105 -22.51 -4.38 5.40
CA LEU A 105 -21.59 -5.47 5.75
C LEU A 105 -21.92 -6.80 5.07
N ASN A 106 -23.10 -6.94 4.47
CA ASN A 106 -23.54 -8.19 3.82
C ASN A 106 -23.06 -8.31 2.36
N ASN A 107 -22.40 -7.30 1.85
CA ASN A 107 -22.00 -7.19 0.45
C ASN A 107 -20.46 -7.10 0.27
N GLY A 108 -19.75 -8.03 0.89
CA GLY A 108 -18.30 -8.14 0.74
C GLY A 108 -17.47 -7.36 1.76
N TRP A 109 -18.09 -6.61 2.68
CA TRP A 109 -17.41 -5.98 3.79
C TRP A 109 -17.63 -6.74 5.10
N SER A 110 -16.61 -6.79 5.94
CA SER A 110 -16.69 -7.30 7.31
C SER A 110 -16.05 -6.31 8.28
N LYS A 111 -16.57 -6.24 9.52
CA LYS A 111 -16.00 -5.37 10.57
C LYS A 111 -15.06 -6.19 11.45
N GLY A 112 -13.81 -5.76 11.56
CA GLY A 112 -12.84 -6.33 12.48
C GLY A 112 -13.00 -5.82 13.91
N ASN A 113 -12.42 -6.53 14.87
CA ASN A 113 -12.37 -6.12 16.29
C ASN A 113 -11.40 -4.94 16.54
N ASP A 114 -10.57 -4.62 15.56
CA ASP A 114 -9.58 -3.54 15.55
C ASP A 114 -10.16 -2.19 15.08
N GLY A 115 -11.47 -2.15 14.79
CA GLY A 115 -12.18 -0.96 14.35
C GLY A 115 -12.15 -0.72 12.84
N TYR A 116 -11.42 -1.53 12.09
CA TYR A 116 -11.39 -1.47 10.62
C TYR A 116 -12.53 -2.27 10.00
N TYR A 117 -12.93 -1.84 8.81
CA TYR A 117 -13.79 -2.57 7.89
C TYR A 117 -12.91 -3.14 6.78
N TYR A 118 -13.03 -4.43 6.52
CA TYR A 118 -12.23 -5.15 5.53
C TYR A 118 -13.09 -5.55 4.35
N PHE A 119 -12.64 -5.24 3.15
CA PHE A 119 -13.26 -5.78 1.96
C PHE A 119 -12.74 -7.21 1.73
N ASN A 120 -13.65 -8.17 1.67
CA ASN A 120 -13.34 -9.60 1.76
C ASN A 120 -12.56 -10.17 0.56
N LYS A 121 -12.46 -9.42 -0.54
CA LYS A 121 -11.79 -9.85 -1.78
C LYS A 121 -10.76 -8.83 -2.21
N SER A 122 -9.79 -9.28 -3.01
CA SER A 122 -8.93 -8.35 -3.73
C SER A 122 -9.75 -7.55 -4.76
N VAL A 123 -9.39 -6.29 -4.91
CA VAL A 123 -9.97 -5.37 -5.89
C VAL A 123 -8.97 -5.23 -7.03
N THR A 124 -9.40 -5.56 -8.24
CA THR A 124 -8.55 -5.46 -9.42
C THR A 124 -8.20 -4.01 -9.74
N LYS A 125 -7.16 -3.80 -10.54
CA LYS A 125 -6.85 -2.49 -11.10
C LYS A 125 -8.12 -1.85 -11.68
N ASP A 126 -8.33 -0.56 -11.40
CA ASP A 126 -9.49 0.26 -11.79
C ASP A 126 -10.84 -0.26 -11.24
N GLY A 127 -10.82 -1.33 -10.44
CA GLY A 127 -12.01 -1.91 -9.82
C GLY A 127 -12.51 -1.10 -8.62
N LEU A 128 -13.76 -1.37 -8.23
CA LEU A 128 -14.45 -0.77 -7.09
C LEU A 128 -14.82 -1.83 -6.07
N THR A 129 -14.76 -1.48 -4.80
CA THR A 129 -15.44 -2.25 -3.76
C THR A 129 -16.96 -2.13 -3.91
N SER A 130 -17.71 -2.99 -3.23
CA SER A 130 -19.12 -2.70 -2.97
C SER A 130 -19.27 -1.49 -2.03
N VAL A 131 -20.50 -1.04 -1.82
CA VAL A 131 -20.82 0.07 -0.91
C VAL A 131 -20.45 -0.33 0.53
N LEU A 132 -19.66 0.52 1.20
CA LEU A 132 -19.34 0.39 2.63
C LEU A 132 -20.38 1.13 3.49
N ILE A 133 -20.70 2.38 3.13
CA ILE A 133 -21.71 3.18 3.79
C ILE A 133 -22.82 3.42 2.80
N LYS A 134 -24.03 2.91 3.11
CA LYS A 134 -25.24 3.20 2.33
C LYS A 134 -25.70 4.62 2.57
N GLU A 135 -25.73 5.04 3.83
CA GLU A 135 -26.20 6.34 4.24
C GLU A 135 -25.55 6.75 5.57
N CYS A 136 -25.15 8.00 5.70
CA CYS A 136 -24.83 8.64 6.97
C CYS A 136 -25.44 10.04 7.02
N LYS A 137 -26.25 10.31 8.05
CA LYS A 137 -27.05 11.52 8.18
C LYS A 137 -26.99 12.08 9.59
N ALA A 138 -26.80 13.41 9.71
CA ALA A 138 -26.97 14.11 10.98
C ALA A 138 -28.42 14.12 11.40
N LEU A 139 -28.70 13.75 12.66
CA LEU A 139 -30.05 13.76 13.30
C LEU A 139 -30.30 15.06 14.03
N VAL A 140 -29.27 15.68 14.55
CA VAL A 140 -29.34 16.94 15.31
C VAL A 140 -28.46 18.02 14.68
N LYS A 141 -28.72 19.26 15.06
CA LYS A 141 -27.82 20.39 14.76
C LYS A 141 -27.09 20.76 16.05
N LYS A 142 -25.77 20.88 15.98
CA LYS A 142 -24.93 21.44 17.04
C LYS A 142 -24.53 22.86 16.61
N GLU A 143 -24.83 23.84 17.44
CA GLU A 143 -24.55 25.24 17.12
C GLU A 143 -23.06 25.48 16.92
N GLY A 144 -22.68 26.14 15.82
CA GLY A 144 -21.29 26.38 15.46
C GLY A 144 -20.53 25.17 14.89
N TYR A 145 -21.17 24.01 14.77
CA TYR A 145 -20.54 22.79 14.29
C TYR A 145 -21.37 22.10 13.19
N HIS A 146 -20.68 21.33 12.37
CA HIS A 146 -21.29 20.39 11.41
C HIS A 146 -20.70 19.00 11.62
N LEU A 147 -21.48 17.98 11.25
CA LEU A 147 -21.03 16.59 11.28
C LEU A 147 -20.09 16.33 10.09
N GLN A 148 -18.89 15.91 10.37
CA GLN A 148 -17.92 15.46 9.36
C GLN A 148 -17.73 13.95 9.45
N VAL A 149 -17.90 13.26 8.32
CA VAL A 149 -17.63 11.83 8.17
C VAL A 149 -16.41 11.66 7.28
N SER A 150 -15.34 11.14 7.83
CA SER A 150 -14.09 10.89 7.13
C SER A 150 -13.87 9.39 6.97
N ILE A 151 -13.46 8.97 5.78
CA ILE A 151 -13.08 7.60 5.48
C ILE A 151 -11.58 7.57 5.30
N LEU A 152 -10.90 6.79 6.13
CA LEU A 152 -9.48 6.50 5.97
C LEU A 152 -9.37 5.10 5.38
N ALA A 153 -9.01 5.00 4.12
CA ALA A 153 -8.81 3.74 3.44
C ALA A 153 -7.32 3.43 3.27
N GLU A 154 -7.00 2.16 3.43
CA GLU A 154 -5.65 1.63 3.25
C GLU A 154 -5.71 0.44 2.29
N SER A 155 -4.65 0.28 1.51
CA SER A 155 -4.52 -0.85 0.60
C SER A 155 -3.18 -1.55 0.76
N VAL A 156 -3.18 -2.84 0.47
CA VAL A 156 -1.98 -3.67 0.36
C VAL A 156 -2.09 -4.54 -0.89
N GLN A 157 -0.99 -4.74 -1.58
CA GLN A 157 -0.97 -5.61 -2.77
C GLN A 157 -1.47 -7.02 -2.43
N SER A 158 -2.22 -7.62 -3.36
CA SER A 158 -2.75 -8.97 -3.17
C SER A 158 -1.73 -10.07 -3.49
N ASN A 159 -0.68 -9.73 -4.21
CA ASN A 159 0.40 -10.63 -4.58
C ASN A 159 1.77 -9.99 -4.28
N PRO A 160 2.66 -10.64 -3.50
CA PRO A 160 2.48 -11.97 -2.89
C PRO A 160 1.43 -12.00 -1.77
N ALA A 161 0.82 -13.17 -1.54
CA ALA A 161 -0.23 -13.34 -0.52
C ALA A 161 0.24 -13.00 0.92
N ASP A 162 1.53 -13.16 1.19
CA ASP A 162 2.14 -12.80 2.48
C ASP A 162 2.11 -11.29 2.78
N ALA A 163 1.98 -10.43 1.77
CA ALA A 163 1.95 -8.98 1.95
C ALA A 163 0.82 -8.54 2.90
N VAL A 164 -0.35 -9.16 2.82
CA VAL A 164 -1.50 -8.88 3.71
C VAL A 164 -1.20 -9.31 5.14
N LYS A 165 -0.57 -10.48 5.30
CA LYS A 165 -0.16 -11.00 6.60
C LYS A 165 0.86 -10.09 7.27
N ASP A 166 1.85 -9.65 6.52
CA ASP A 166 2.91 -8.77 7.03
C ASP A 166 2.37 -7.38 7.39
N ALA A 167 1.45 -6.83 6.58
CA ALA A 167 0.90 -5.50 6.80
C ALA A 167 -0.21 -5.47 7.87
N TRP A 168 -1.11 -6.45 7.89
CA TRP A 168 -2.32 -6.43 8.72
C TRP A 168 -2.47 -7.62 9.66
N GLY A 169 -1.54 -8.57 9.65
CA GLY A 169 -1.60 -9.79 10.48
C GLY A 169 -2.71 -10.76 10.07
N ILE A 170 -3.22 -10.66 8.83
CA ILE A 170 -4.33 -11.46 8.31
C ILE A 170 -3.82 -12.35 7.19
N THR A 171 -4.17 -13.63 7.24
CA THR A 171 -3.89 -14.58 6.15
C THR A 171 -5.18 -14.78 5.36
N PRO A 172 -5.22 -14.43 4.05
CA PRO A 172 -6.35 -14.77 3.20
C PRO A 172 -6.58 -16.29 3.16
N ASP A 173 -7.82 -16.72 2.98
CA ASP A 173 -8.15 -18.14 2.83
C ASP A 173 -7.64 -18.70 1.48
N ALA A 174 -7.86 -19.99 1.24
CA ALA A 174 -7.44 -20.66 0.00
C ALA A 174 -8.10 -20.08 -1.27
N ASN A 175 -9.18 -19.34 -1.13
CA ASN A 175 -9.87 -18.64 -2.23
C ASN A 175 -9.46 -17.17 -2.33
N GLY A 176 -8.50 -16.73 -1.53
CA GLY A 176 -8.05 -15.33 -1.49
C GLY A 176 -9.04 -14.40 -0.78
N ASN A 177 -9.91 -14.91 0.10
CA ASN A 177 -10.81 -14.05 0.85
C ASN A 177 -10.22 -13.69 2.22
N ILE A 178 -10.42 -12.45 2.64
CA ILE A 178 -10.18 -12.00 4.02
C ILE A 178 -11.43 -12.34 4.84
N VAL A 179 -11.26 -13.18 5.86
CA VAL A 179 -12.31 -13.51 6.84
C VAL A 179 -11.87 -12.94 8.18
N LYS A 180 -12.71 -12.08 8.79
CA LYS A 180 -12.50 -11.51 10.13
C LYS A 180 -13.75 -11.66 10.99
#